data_03ffcb9baa6b3db29efd8d75e031ad8e
#
_entry.id   03ffcb9baa6b3db29efd8d75e031ad8e
#
_cell.length_a   1.000
_cell.length_b   1.000
_cell.length_c   1.000
_cell.angle_alpha   90.00
_cell.angle_beta   90.00
_cell.angle_gamma   90.00
#
_symmetry.space_group_name_H-M   'P 1'
#
loop_
_entity.id
_entity.type
_entity.pdbx_description
1 polymer ?
#
loop_
_entity_poly.entity_id
_entity_poly.type
_entity_poly.pdbx_seq_one_letter_code
_entity_poly.pdbx_strand_id
1 'polypeptide(L)'
;LPVLLHGSHAGLPRIYDIAACMAGRRDGRIDEATVYAFMEAYQSVTPLTMAEVAELPNMLNAALVKLLTLECERALEAENSMETAKSAAAQLERIKERARREAIIDRLSLGEDPVLCECLYGMMKEHDEGIAELINAKLQLEDKSIDGLCAKAAAMRRRSTQRADNVIRSLRCIGGM
;
A
#
# COMPACT_ATOMS: atom_id res chain seq x y z
N LEU A 1 -20.84 23.76 5.71
CA LEU A 1 -19.45 23.51 6.11
C LEU A 1 -18.51 24.33 5.22
N PRO A 2 -17.45 24.95 5.75
CA PRO A 2 -16.42 25.58 4.96
C PRO A 2 -15.74 24.58 4.04
N VAL A 3 -15.50 24.97 2.79
CA VAL A 3 -14.92 24.13 1.74
C VAL A 3 -13.51 24.61 1.41
N LEU A 4 -12.61 23.67 1.16
CA LEU A 4 -11.24 23.98 0.73
C LEU A 4 -11.23 24.48 -0.71
N LEU A 5 -10.54 25.57 -0.96
CA LEU A 5 -10.40 26.17 -2.30
C LEU A 5 -9.18 25.59 -3.06
N HIS A 6 -8.19 25.08 -2.34
CA HIS A 6 -6.92 24.60 -2.90
C HIS A 6 -6.43 23.33 -2.20
N GLY A 7 -5.46 22.63 -2.80
CA GLY A 7 -4.85 21.41 -2.26
C GLY A 7 -5.48 20.13 -2.78
N SER A 8 -5.00 19.00 -2.27
CA SER A 8 -5.42 17.64 -2.70
C SER A 8 -6.91 17.33 -2.42
N HIS A 9 -7.52 18.05 -1.49
CA HIS A 9 -8.92 17.91 -1.10
C HIS A 9 -9.76 19.15 -1.47
N ALA A 10 -9.34 19.93 -2.49
CA ALA A 10 -10.13 21.06 -2.98
C ALA A 10 -11.55 20.62 -3.35
N GLY A 11 -12.55 21.43 -2.99
CA GLY A 11 -13.96 21.10 -3.18
C GLY A 11 -14.59 20.27 -2.04
N LEU A 12 -13.81 19.72 -1.12
CA LEU A 12 -14.28 19.00 0.05
C LEU A 12 -14.35 19.89 1.29
N PRO A 13 -15.20 19.54 2.29
CA PRO A 13 -15.22 20.26 3.56
C PRO A 13 -13.84 20.28 4.24
N ARG A 14 -13.47 21.42 4.83
CA ARG A 14 -12.20 21.55 5.58
C ARG A 14 -12.04 20.47 6.64
N ILE A 15 -13.11 20.10 7.32
CA ILE A 15 -13.10 19.06 8.35
C ILE A 15 -12.74 17.67 7.80
N TYR A 16 -13.01 17.39 6.50
CA TYR A 16 -12.55 16.16 5.85
C TYR A 16 -11.02 16.13 5.70
N ASP A 17 -10.39 17.26 5.34
CA ASP A 17 -8.93 17.32 5.23
C ASP A 17 -8.25 17.08 6.59
N ILE A 18 -8.82 17.61 7.64
CA ILE A 18 -8.40 17.35 9.03
C ILE A 18 -8.51 15.86 9.35
N ALA A 19 -9.65 15.24 9.06
CA ALA A 19 -9.89 13.82 9.27
C ALA A 19 -8.92 12.93 8.45
N ALA A 20 -8.70 13.27 7.19
CA ALA A 20 -7.75 12.57 6.32
C ALA A 20 -6.30 12.69 6.82
N CYS A 21 -5.92 13.87 7.32
CA CYS A 21 -4.61 14.06 7.94
C CYS A 21 -4.43 13.21 9.20
N MET A 22 -5.45 13.15 10.07
CA MET A 22 -5.43 12.30 11.27
C MET A 22 -5.30 10.81 10.90
N ALA A 23 -6.13 10.33 9.97
CA ALA A 23 -6.11 8.95 9.49
C ALA A 23 -4.77 8.56 8.87
N GLY A 24 -4.19 9.44 8.03
CA GLY A 24 -2.95 9.17 7.31
C GLY A 24 -1.70 9.13 8.20
N ARG A 25 -1.60 10.01 9.21
CA ARG A 25 -0.40 10.16 10.05
C ARG A 25 -0.07 8.96 10.93
N ARG A 26 -1.06 8.15 11.31
CA ARG A 26 -0.90 6.99 12.19
C ARG A 26 -1.25 5.67 11.52
N ASP A 27 -1.12 5.60 10.21
CA ASP A 27 -1.46 4.40 9.43
C ASP A 27 -2.87 3.88 9.78
N GLY A 28 -3.85 4.79 9.88
CA GLY A 28 -5.25 4.48 10.16
C GLY A 28 -5.59 4.23 11.62
N ARG A 29 -4.65 4.38 12.56
CA ARG A 29 -4.94 4.22 13.99
C ARG A 29 -5.50 5.53 14.56
N ILE A 30 -6.76 5.51 14.95
CA ILE A 30 -7.46 6.62 15.61
C ILE A 30 -8.07 6.10 16.92
N ASP A 31 -7.79 6.82 18.00
CA ASP A 31 -8.40 6.65 19.31
C ASP A 31 -8.87 8.01 19.83
N GLU A 32 -9.75 8.00 20.81
CA GLU A 32 -10.37 9.21 21.38
C GLU A 32 -9.31 10.22 21.85
N ALA A 33 -8.29 9.76 22.56
CA ALA A 33 -7.22 10.62 23.06
C ALA A 33 -6.47 11.32 21.92
N THR A 34 -6.24 10.62 20.82
CA THR A 34 -5.60 11.17 19.61
C THR A 34 -6.49 12.25 18.97
N VAL A 35 -7.81 12.00 18.88
CA VAL A 35 -8.76 12.96 18.33
C VAL A 35 -8.76 14.23 19.17
N TYR A 36 -8.90 14.13 20.50
CA TYR A 36 -8.89 15.27 21.38
C TYR A 36 -7.60 16.08 21.30
N ALA A 37 -6.45 15.44 21.40
CA ALA A 37 -5.16 16.13 21.34
C ALA A 37 -4.94 16.85 20.00
N PHE A 38 -5.35 16.22 18.89
CA PHE A 38 -5.26 16.85 17.57
C PHE A 38 -6.19 18.04 17.44
N MET A 39 -7.44 17.88 17.88
CA MET A 39 -8.45 18.95 17.81
C MET A 39 -8.08 20.13 18.67
N GLU A 40 -7.57 19.91 19.88
CA GLU A 40 -7.08 20.96 20.77
C GLU A 40 -5.93 21.74 20.10
N ALA A 41 -4.94 21.04 19.59
CA ALA A 41 -3.80 21.65 18.88
C ALA A 41 -4.25 22.42 17.63
N TYR A 42 -5.18 21.88 16.85
CA TYR A 42 -5.68 22.55 15.65
C TYR A 42 -6.46 23.83 16.01
N GLN A 43 -7.37 23.74 16.98
CA GLN A 43 -8.23 24.87 17.39
C GLN A 43 -7.46 25.98 18.11
N SER A 44 -6.26 25.69 18.64
CA SER A 44 -5.37 26.73 19.18
C SER A 44 -4.88 27.72 18.10
N VAL A 45 -4.91 27.32 16.83
CA VAL A 45 -4.46 28.14 15.68
C VAL A 45 -5.65 28.59 14.84
N THR A 46 -6.60 27.70 14.57
CA THR A 46 -7.76 27.98 13.71
C THR A 46 -9.02 27.38 14.32
N PRO A 47 -9.94 28.22 14.80
CA PRO A 47 -11.16 27.72 15.42
C PRO A 47 -12.07 27.03 14.40
N LEU A 48 -12.70 25.96 14.84
CA LEU A 48 -13.72 25.22 14.10
C LEU A 48 -15.11 25.65 14.53
N THR A 49 -16.03 25.61 13.60
CA THR A 49 -17.44 25.84 13.91
C THR A 49 -18.06 24.61 14.60
N MET A 50 -19.13 24.80 15.36
CA MET A 50 -19.87 23.70 15.98
C MET A 50 -20.33 22.65 14.94
N ALA A 51 -20.72 23.10 13.76
CA ALA A 51 -21.10 22.20 12.66
C ALA A 51 -19.94 21.34 12.16
N GLU A 52 -18.72 21.89 12.10
CA GLU A 52 -17.53 21.12 11.72
C GLU A 52 -17.16 20.08 12.79
N VAL A 53 -17.24 20.47 14.06
CA VAL A 53 -16.96 19.53 15.17
C VAL A 53 -17.99 18.41 15.20
N ALA A 54 -19.28 18.70 15.00
CA ALA A 54 -20.34 17.70 14.95
C ALA A 54 -20.19 16.70 13.80
N GLU A 55 -19.61 17.15 12.65
CA GLU A 55 -19.38 16.29 11.48
C GLU A 55 -18.06 15.52 11.51
N LEU A 56 -17.20 15.79 12.47
CA LEU A 56 -15.87 15.14 12.55
C LEU A 56 -15.95 13.60 12.56
N PRO A 57 -16.83 12.94 13.32
CA PRO A 57 -16.94 11.47 13.31
C PRO A 57 -17.28 10.92 11.90
N ASN A 58 -18.20 11.58 11.19
CA ASN A 58 -18.58 11.19 9.82
C ASN A 58 -17.40 11.34 8.85
N MET A 59 -16.65 12.44 8.97
CA MET A 59 -15.48 12.68 8.13
C MET A 59 -14.33 11.73 8.45
N LEU A 60 -14.13 11.36 9.72
CA LEU A 60 -13.16 10.34 10.12
C LEU A 60 -13.53 8.97 9.53
N ASN A 61 -14.80 8.57 9.61
CA ASN A 61 -15.27 7.34 8.97
C ASN A 61 -15.00 7.36 7.45
N ALA A 62 -15.34 8.46 6.77
CA ALA A 62 -15.10 8.61 5.34
C ALA A 62 -13.59 8.52 4.99
N ALA A 63 -12.73 9.16 5.76
CA ALA A 63 -11.28 9.12 5.57
C ALA A 63 -10.71 7.71 5.81
N LEU A 64 -11.18 7.00 6.82
CA LEU A 64 -10.78 5.62 7.12
C LEU A 64 -11.24 4.65 6.05
N VAL A 65 -12.49 4.78 5.56
CA VAL A 65 -13.00 3.97 4.44
C VAL A 65 -12.16 4.19 3.19
N LYS A 66 -11.81 5.45 2.87
CA LYS A 66 -10.91 5.77 1.77
C LYS A 66 -9.54 5.10 1.93
N LEU A 67 -8.99 5.13 3.13
CA LEU A 67 -7.71 4.47 3.43
C LEU A 67 -7.80 2.95 3.25
N LEU A 68 -8.90 2.34 3.70
CA LEU A 68 -9.15 0.90 3.51
C LEU A 68 -9.27 0.53 2.03
N THR A 69 -9.96 1.36 1.23
CA THR A 69 -10.05 1.16 -0.23
C THR A 69 -8.66 1.12 -0.87
N LEU A 70 -7.76 2.02 -0.49
CA LEU A 70 -6.38 2.02 -0.98
C LEU A 70 -5.61 0.75 -0.59
N GLU A 71 -5.86 0.19 0.59
CA GLU A 71 -5.23 -1.08 0.97
C GLU A 71 -5.81 -2.28 0.21
N CYS A 72 -7.11 -2.26 -0.11
CA CYS A 72 -7.71 -3.28 -0.99
C CYS A 72 -7.14 -3.20 -2.42
N GLU A 73 -6.96 -2.01 -2.97
CA GLU A 73 -6.32 -1.81 -4.28
C GLU A 73 -4.91 -2.39 -4.29
N ARG A 74 -4.10 -2.12 -3.27
CA ARG A 74 -2.74 -2.70 -3.12
C ARG A 74 -2.74 -4.22 -2.99
N ALA A 75 -3.73 -4.78 -2.30
CA ALA A 75 -3.86 -6.23 -2.18
C ALA A 75 -4.17 -6.87 -3.54
N LEU A 76 -5.04 -6.26 -4.34
CA LEU A 76 -5.34 -6.70 -5.70
C LEU A 76 -4.14 -6.58 -6.64
N GLU A 77 -3.37 -5.49 -6.53
CA GLU A 77 -2.11 -5.33 -7.28
C GLU A 77 -1.12 -6.46 -6.94
N ALA A 78 -0.96 -6.78 -5.65
CA ALA A 78 -0.09 -7.87 -5.21
C ALA A 78 -0.57 -9.24 -5.71
N GLU A 79 -1.88 -9.50 -5.74
CA GLU A 79 -2.46 -10.71 -6.30
C GLU A 79 -2.19 -10.82 -7.80
N ASN A 80 -2.36 -9.75 -8.56
CA ASN A 80 -2.04 -9.69 -9.99
C ASN A 80 -0.55 -9.96 -10.25
N SER A 81 0.35 -9.43 -9.41
CA SER A 81 1.79 -9.69 -9.48
C SER A 81 2.10 -11.18 -9.25
N MET A 82 1.42 -11.82 -8.28
CA MET A 82 1.55 -13.25 -8.01
C MET A 82 1.06 -14.11 -9.18
N GLU A 83 -0.08 -13.79 -9.79
CA GLU A 83 -0.60 -14.52 -10.96
C GLU A 83 0.32 -14.33 -12.17
N THR A 84 0.88 -13.14 -12.35
CA THR A 84 1.89 -12.87 -13.40
C THR A 84 3.14 -13.71 -13.17
N ALA A 85 3.62 -13.84 -11.93
CA ALA A 85 4.74 -14.68 -11.56
C ALA A 85 4.48 -16.14 -11.88
N LYS A 86 3.31 -16.69 -11.53
CA LYS A 86 2.91 -18.08 -11.83
C LYS A 86 2.86 -18.34 -13.34
N SER A 87 2.28 -17.42 -14.10
CA SER A 87 2.20 -17.51 -15.56
C SER A 87 3.59 -17.50 -16.20
N ALA A 88 4.47 -16.60 -15.74
CA ALA A 88 5.85 -16.51 -16.20
C ALA A 88 6.65 -17.78 -15.84
N ALA A 89 6.51 -18.29 -14.63
CA ALA A 89 7.15 -19.54 -14.19
C ALA A 89 6.75 -20.71 -15.10
N ALA A 90 5.45 -20.90 -15.33
CA ALA A 90 4.96 -21.96 -16.20
C ALA A 90 5.45 -21.85 -17.67
N GLN A 91 5.67 -20.63 -18.17
CA GLN A 91 6.28 -20.42 -19.48
C GLN A 91 7.76 -20.76 -19.48
N LEU A 92 8.51 -20.30 -18.49
CA LEU A 92 9.96 -20.50 -18.36
C LEU A 92 10.32 -21.99 -18.22
N GLU A 93 9.54 -22.78 -17.49
CA GLU A 93 9.72 -24.22 -17.33
C GLU A 93 9.61 -24.98 -18.66
N ARG A 94 8.71 -24.56 -19.54
CA ARG A 94 8.48 -25.18 -20.85
C ARG A 94 9.56 -24.88 -21.88
N ILE A 95 10.34 -23.84 -21.67
CA ILE A 95 11.35 -23.36 -22.62
C ILE A 95 12.72 -23.85 -22.17
N LYS A 96 13.43 -24.59 -23.04
CA LYS A 96 14.79 -25.06 -22.78
C LYS A 96 15.86 -24.13 -23.33
N GLU A 97 15.50 -23.30 -24.30
CA GLU A 97 16.43 -22.38 -24.97
C GLU A 97 16.70 -21.14 -24.09
N ARG A 98 17.96 -20.97 -23.73
CA ARG A 98 18.40 -19.90 -22.81
C ARG A 98 18.02 -18.48 -23.32
N ALA A 99 18.27 -18.20 -24.60
CA ALA A 99 17.97 -16.90 -25.20
C ALA A 99 16.47 -16.54 -25.12
N ARG A 100 15.58 -17.55 -25.23
CA ARG A 100 14.14 -17.31 -25.07
C ARG A 100 13.74 -17.10 -23.62
N ARG A 101 14.38 -17.76 -22.67
CA ARG A 101 14.19 -17.53 -21.23
C ARG A 101 14.60 -16.11 -20.85
N GLU A 102 15.78 -15.68 -21.32
CA GLU A 102 16.27 -14.30 -21.13
C GLU A 102 15.27 -13.28 -21.70
N ALA A 103 14.78 -13.48 -22.92
CA ALA A 103 13.81 -12.59 -23.54
C ALA A 103 12.46 -12.48 -22.77
N ILE A 104 12.02 -13.54 -22.09
CA ILE A 104 10.84 -13.48 -21.21
C ILE A 104 11.16 -12.68 -19.95
N ILE A 105 12.28 -13.01 -19.28
CA ILE A 105 12.73 -12.33 -18.07
C ILE A 105 12.91 -10.83 -18.34
N ASP A 106 13.44 -10.44 -19.50
CA ASP A 106 13.64 -9.04 -19.88
C ASP A 106 12.35 -8.24 -20.05
N ARG A 107 11.25 -8.89 -20.37
CA ARG A 107 9.94 -8.22 -20.48
C ARG A 107 9.25 -8.01 -19.12
N LEU A 108 9.73 -8.68 -18.08
CA LEU A 108 9.18 -8.57 -16.75
C LEU A 108 9.82 -7.40 -16.00
N SER A 109 9.01 -6.58 -15.38
CA SER A 109 9.46 -5.42 -14.56
C SER A 109 9.91 -5.86 -13.17
N LEU A 110 10.80 -6.87 -13.10
CA LEU A 110 11.21 -7.50 -11.84
C LEU A 110 11.81 -6.51 -10.82
N GLY A 111 12.58 -5.56 -11.31
CA GLY A 111 13.20 -4.56 -10.45
C GLY A 111 12.24 -3.48 -9.93
N GLU A 112 11.07 -3.34 -10.54
CA GLU A 112 10.05 -2.34 -10.15
C GLU A 112 8.94 -2.96 -9.30
N ASP A 113 8.66 -4.26 -9.49
CA ASP A 113 7.65 -5.02 -8.76
C ASP A 113 8.30 -6.04 -7.80
N PRO A 114 8.46 -5.66 -6.52
CA PRO A 114 9.07 -6.54 -5.52
C PRO A 114 8.28 -7.84 -5.28
N VAL A 115 6.95 -7.82 -5.42
CA VAL A 115 6.09 -8.99 -5.21
C VAL A 115 6.25 -9.98 -6.36
N LEU A 116 6.23 -9.51 -7.60
CA LEU A 116 6.50 -10.31 -8.78
C LEU A 116 7.89 -10.96 -8.70
N CYS A 117 8.91 -10.18 -8.36
CA CYS A 117 10.28 -10.66 -8.24
C CYS A 117 10.42 -11.76 -7.18
N GLU A 118 9.92 -11.52 -5.96
CA GLU A 118 9.97 -12.48 -4.85
C GLU A 118 9.27 -13.80 -5.22
N CYS A 119 8.06 -13.72 -5.77
CA CYS A 119 7.27 -14.90 -6.13
C CYS A 119 7.92 -15.71 -7.26
N LEU A 120 8.34 -15.04 -8.33
CA LEU A 120 8.96 -15.72 -9.47
C LEU A 120 10.30 -16.34 -9.08
N TYR A 121 11.16 -15.59 -8.40
CA TYR A 121 12.45 -16.09 -7.94
C TYR A 121 12.30 -17.27 -6.97
N GLY A 122 11.36 -17.19 -6.01
CA GLY A 122 11.09 -18.28 -5.07
C GLY A 122 10.70 -19.57 -5.79
N MET A 123 9.75 -19.50 -6.74
CA MET A 123 9.35 -20.67 -7.55
C MET A 123 10.50 -21.23 -8.38
N MET A 124 11.27 -20.37 -9.03
CA MET A 124 12.36 -20.83 -9.90
C MET A 124 13.54 -21.38 -9.10
N LYS A 125 13.85 -20.85 -7.94
CA LYS A 125 14.90 -21.36 -7.06
C LYS A 125 14.65 -22.82 -6.63
N GLU A 126 13.39 -23.19 -6.47
CA GLU A 126 13.01 -24.56 -6.08
C GLU A 126 12.96 -25.52 -7.27
N HIS A 127 12.68 -25.03 -8.48
CA HIS A 127 12.42 -25.88 -9.66
C HIS A 127 13.52 -25.85 -10.74
N ASP A 128 14.17 -24.72 -10.95
CA ASP A 128 15.22 -24.53 -11.96
C ASP A 128 16.21 -23.42 -11.55
N GLU A 129 17.31 -23.84 -10.90
CA GLU A 129 18.34 -22.91 -10.40
C GLU A 129 18.96 -22.06 -11.53
N GLY A 130 19.04 -22.59 -12.76
CA GLY A 130 19.55 -21.83 -13.90
C GLY A 130 18.69 -20.62 -14.26
N ILE A 131 17.36 -20.71 -14.08
CA ILE A 131 16.46 -19.56 -14.27
C ILE A 131 16.62 -18.56 -13.11
N ALA A 132 16.78 -19.06 -11.89
CA ALA A 132 17.01 -18.19 -10.74
C ALA A 132 18.32 -17.37 -10.89
N GLU A 133 19.36 -17.98 -11.45
CA GLU A 133 20.60 -17.28 -11.79
C GLU A 133 20.39 -16.20 -12.86
N LEU A 134 19.59 -16.47 -13.90
CA LEU A 134 19.26 -15.47 -14.93
C LEU A 134 18.50 -14.28 -14.34
N ILE A 135 17.55 -14.52 -13.44
CA ILE A 135 16.82 -13.44 -12.73
C ILE A 135 17.81 -12.60 -11.91
N ASN A 136 18.70 -13.25 -11.17
CA ASN A 136 19.71 -12.55 -10.38
C ASN A 136 20.64 -11.72 -11.26
N ALA A 137 21.15 -12.27 -12.35
CA ALA A 137 22.01 -11.57 -13.29
C ALA A 137 21.33 -10.33 -13.88
N LYS A 138 20.05 -10.43 -14.26
CA LYS A 138 19.28 -9.27 -14.73
C LYS A 138 19.18 -8.17 -13.67
N LEU A 139 18.84 -8.52 -12.43
CA LEU A 139 18.70 -7.54 -11.36
C LEU A 139 20.03 -6.85 -11.04
N GLN A 140 21.14 -7.57 -11.11
CA GLN A 140 22.48 -6.99 -10.93
C GLN A 140 22.80 -5.97 -12.01
N LEU A 141 22.38 -6.17 -13.25
CA LEU A 141 22.52 -5.18 -14.34
C LEU A 141 21.71 -3.90 -14.07
N GLU A 142 20.62 -4.00 -13.31
CA GLU A 142 19.80 -2.87 -12.87
C GLU A 142 20.25 -2.27 -11.52
N ASP A 143 21.39 -2.69 -10.98
CA ASP A 143 21.91 -2.31 -9.65
C ASP A 143 20.92 -2.62 -8.50
N LYS A 144 20.22 -3.76 -8.63
CA LYS A 144 19.22 -4.26 -7.66
C LYS A 144 19.62 -5.63 -7.13
N SER A 145 19.18 -5.95 -5.91
CA SER A 145 19.40 -7.25 -5.30
C SER A 145 18.08 -7.96 -5.00
N ILE A 146 18.07 -9.28 -5.14
CA ILE A 146 16.93 -10.13 -4.78
C ILE A 146 16.56 -9.95 -3.31
N ASP A 147 17.53 -10.00 -2.42
CA ASP A 147 17.29 -9.87 -0.97
C ASP A 147 16.65 -8.52 -0.64
N GLY A 148 17.10 -7.44 -1.29
CA GLY A 148 16.51 -6.11 -1.13
C GLY A 148 15.06 -6.06 -1.61
N LEU A 149 14.73 -6.68 -2.75
CA LEU A 149 13.36 -6.74 -3.27
C LEU A 149 12.47 -7.62 -2.41
N CYS A 150 12.93 -8.79 -1.97
CA CYS A 150 12.20 -9.66 -1.04
C CYS A 150 11.92 -8.95 0.30
N ALA A 151 12.91 -8.25 0.86
CA ALA A 151 12.73 -7.47 2.08
C ALA A 151 11.68 -6.35 1.88
N LYS A 152 11.70 -5.67 0.73
CA LYS A 152 10.73 -4.65 0.37
C LYS A 152 9.32 -5.23 0.22
N ALA A 153 9.15 -6.36 -0.46
CA ALA A 153 7.85 -7.05 -0.59
C ALA A 153 7.29 -7.46 0.78
N ALA A 154 8.11 -8.04 1.65
CA ALA A 154 7.73 -8.40 3.00
C ALA A 154 7.35 -7.19 3.87
N ALA A 155 8.07 -6.06 3.73
CA ALA A 155 7.74 -4.81 4.42
C ALA A 155 6.41 -4.22 3.93
N MET A 156 6.16 -4.24 2.63
CA MET A 156 4.89 -3.80 2.03
C MET A 156 3.71 -4.60 2.58
N ARG A 157 3.79 -5.93 2.59
CA ARG A 157 2.74 -6.81 3.14
C ARG A 157 2.48 -6.52 4.62
N ARG A 158 3.53 -6.45 5.45
CA ARG A 158 3.39 -6.14 6.89
C ARG A 158 2.72 -4.80 7.11
N ARG A 159 3.13 -3.76 6.38
CA ARG A 159 2.56 -2.42 6.51
C ARG A 159 1.09 -2.39 6.08
N SER A 160 0.73 -3.03 4.97
CA SER A 160 -0.65 -3.10 4.49
C SER A 160 -1.55 -3.81 5.49
N THR A 161 -1.14 -4.98 6.01
CA THR A 161 -1.87 -5.71 7.04
C THR A 161 -2.06 -4.87 8.31
N GLN A 162 -0.98 -4.26 8.81
CA GLN A 162 -1.04 -3.42 10.01
C GLN A 162 -1.99 -2.23 9.83
N ARG A 163 -1.97 -1.60 8.65
CA ARG A 163 -2.85 -0.47 8.34
C ARG A 163 -4.29 -0.90 8.26
N ALA A 164 -4.60 -2.00 7.58
CA ALA A 164 -5.95 -2.55 7.51
C ALA A 164 -6.51 -2.87 8.90
N ASP A 165 -5.73 -3.52 9.76
CA ASP A 165 -6.10 -3.81 11.15
C ASP A 165 -6.37 -2.53 11.96
N ASN A 166 -5.52 -1.53 11.83
CA ASN A 166 -5.68 -0.24 12.49
C ASN A 166 -6.98 0.44 12.06
N VAL A 167 -7.26 0.49 10.75
CA VAL A 167 -8.48 1.09 10.19
C VAL A 167 -9.72 0.39 10.71
N ILE A 168 -9.75 -0.94 10.69
CA ILE A 168 -10.90 -1.73 11.17
C ILE A 168 -11.16 -1.46 12.66
N ARG A 169 -10.12 -1.40 13.48
CA ARG A 169 -10.24 -1.07 14.91
C ARG A 169 -10.76 0.35 15.13
N SER A 170 -10.24 1.31 14.36
CA SER A 170 -10.64 2.73 14.46
C SER A 170 -12.08 2.95 14.03
N LEU A 171 -12.56 2.28 12.97
CA LEU A 171 -13.97 2.34 12.56
C LEU A 171 -14.91 1.84 13.65
N ARG A 172 -14.51 0.80 14.40
CA ARG A 172 -15.30 0.29 15.56
C ARG A 172 -15.31 1.29 16.71
N CYS A 173 -14.21 1.98 16.99
CA CYS A 173 -14.15 3.02 18.02
C CYS A 173 -15.06 4.21 17.69
N ILE A 174 -14.98 4.73 16.45
CA ILE A 174 -15.77 5.90 16.04
C ILE A 174 -17.28 5.58 16.01
N GLY A 175 -17.66 4.36 15.64
CA GLY A 175 -19.06 3.94 15.66
C GLY A 175 -19.68 3.87 17.07
N GLY A 176 -18.88 3.96 18.13
CA GLY A 176 -19.31 4.03 19.51
C GLY A 176 -19.26 5.43 20.15
N MET A 177 -18.77 6.44 19.44
CA MET A 177 -18.80 7.84 19.83
C MET A 177 -20.11 8.51 19.37
#